data_f743b2a83af5e0e80c0eb31c71598c9e
#
_entry.id   f743b2a83af5e0e80c0eb31c71598c9e
#
_cell.length_a   1.000
_cell.length_b   1.000
_cell.length_c   1.000
_cell.angle_alpha   90.00
_cell.angle_beta   90.00
_cell.angle_gamma   90.00
#
_symmetry.space_group_name_H-M   'P 1'
#
loop_
_entity.id
_entity.type
_entity.pdbx_description
1 polymer ?
#
loop_
_entity_poly.entity_id
_entity_poly.type
_entity_poly.pdbx_seq_one_letter_code
_entity_poly.pdbx_strand_id
1 'polypeptide(L)'
;YPGQHGDTEVYRALEVLAHRRFFPVFTFLFGIGFAMIMGSARRRGLSEPSAMARRLTPLLILGALHQLVHPGEALLFYAAFAFAVLFPLAYVKDHGRRRTIATWGGIVLTAIGGFFGGIFVIPGLLLLGFAFAEWGLPKLLDVSPSPATKSLLLLIPLAIALTFAQLKTMGTQFYFFTANYAGLSFAAMWVALTYTLLRTPLRNVLGAAFAPLGRMALTNYIAATFIIHGTRMALGIP
;
A
#
# COMPACT_ATOMS: atom_id res chain seq x y z
N TYR A 1 8.54 -24.00 2.36
CA TYR A 1 8.73 -25.44 2.17
C TYR A 1 9.78 -25.63 1.08
N PRO A 2 10.95 -26.19 1.35
CA PRO A 2 11.91 -26.58 0.33
C PRO A 2 11.53 -27.97 -0.17
N GLY A 3 10.98 -28.10 -1.38
CA GLY A 3 10.77 -29.41 -1.93
C GLY A 3 9.80 -29.63 -3.08
N GLN A 4 9.21 -28.60 -3.70
CA GLN A 4 8.45 -28.80 -4.94
C GLN A 4 8.88 -27.75 -5.98
N HIS A 5 9.89 -28.09 -6.75
CA HIS A 5 10.50 -27.25 -7.78
C HIS A 5 9.89 -27.59 -9.15
N GLY A 6 8.70 -27.08 -9.41
CA GLY A 6 8.34 -26.74 -10.77
C GLY A 6 8.95 -25.39 -11.09
N ASP A 7 9.81 -25.33 -12.10
CA ASP A 7 10.41 -24.16 -12.74
C ASP A 7 10.98 -23.07 -11.82
N THR A 8 12.23 -23.27 -11.42
CA THR A 8 13.02 -22.30 -10.62
C THR A 8 13.03 -20.90 -11.23
N GLU A 9 12.96 -20.77 -12.55
CA GLU A 9 12.93 -19.49 -13.28
C GLU A 9 11.58 -18.77 -13.15
N VAL A 10 10.47 -19.50 -13.28
CA VAL A 10 9.12 -18.92 -13.11
C VAL A 10 8.92 -18.46 -11.67
N TYR A 11 9.34 -19.27 -10.70
CA TYR A 11 9.28 -18.86 -9.27
C TYR A 11 10.09 -17.61 -9.01
N ARG A 12 11.34 -17.52 -9.51
CA ARG A 12 12.18 -16.32 -9.39
C ARG A 12 11.55 -15.11 -10.05
N ALA A 13 10.98 -15.28 -11.23
CA ALA A 13 10.29 -14.19 -11.93
C ALA A 13 9.08 -13.68 -11.13
N LEU A 14 8.25 -14.58 -10.61
CA LEU A 14 7.09 -14.21 -9.77
C LEU A 14 7.53 -13.55 -8.46
N GLU A 15 8.57 -14.04 -7.80
CA GLU A 15 9.12 -13.47 -6.58
C GLU A 15 9.64 -12.04 -6.81
N VAL A 16 10.30 -11.79 -7.94
CA VAL A 16 10.87 -10.48 -8.28
C VAL A 16 9.82 -9.52 -8.83
N LEU A 17 8.86 -9.99 -9.63
CA LEU A 17 7.92 -9.11 -10.34
C LEU A 17 6.62 -8.86 -9.58
N ALA A 18 6.15 -9.84 -8.81
CA ALA A 18 4.82 -9.78 -8.16
C ALA A 18 4.91 -9.77 -6.64
N HIS A 19 5.71 -10.65 -6.05
CA HIS A 19 5.76 -10.79 -4.61
C HIS A 19 6.26 -9.51 -3.94
N ARG A 20 5.56 -9.05 -2.89
CA ARG A 20 5.89 -7.86 -2.09
C ARG A 20 5.92 -6.51 -2.84
N ARG A 21 5.50 -6.46 -4.12
CA ARG A 21 5.53 -5.23 -4.92
C ARG A 21 4.25 -4.39 -4.80
N PHE A 22 3.09 -5.04 -4.74
CA PHE A 22 1.79 -4.36 -4.73
C PHE A 22 1.31 -3.98 -3.32
N PHE A 23 1.69 -4.76 -2.32
CA PHE A 23 1.33 -4.52 -0.92
C PHE A 23 1.69 -3.10 -0.43
N PRO A 24 2.93 -2.59 -0.63
CA PRO A 24 3.28 -1.24 -0.20
C PRO A 24 2.48 -0.15 -0.94
N VAL A 25 2.20 -0.33 -2.24
CA VAL A 25 1.38 0.62 -3.02
C VAL A 25 -0.02 0.71 -2.42
N PHE A 26 -0.67 -0.44 -2.16
CA PHE A 26 -2.00 -0.50 -1.59
C PHE A 26 -2.04 0.19 -0.21
N THR A 27 -1.08 -0.10 0.65
CA THR A 27 -0.97 0.49 1.99
C THR A 27 -0.84 2.01 1.93
N PHE A 28 0.01 2.51 1.05
CA PHE A 28 0.21 3.95 0.84
C PHE A 28 -1.07 4.64 0.34
N LEU A 29 -1.73 4.06 -0.66
CA LEU A 29 -3.01 4.58 -1.19
C LEU A 29 -4.12 4.57 -0.13
N PHE A 30 -4.11 3.59 0.76
CA PHE A 30 -5.04 3.50 1.89
C PHE A 30 -4.87 4.70 2.84
N GLY A 31 -3.62 5.08 3.15
CA GLY A 31 -3.29 6.29 3.90
C GLY A 31 -3.81 7.56 3.24
N ILE A 32 -3.63 7.71 1.92
CA ILE A 32 -4.20 8.83 1.14
C ILE A 32 -5.72 8.86 1.28
N GLY A 33 -6.38 7.70 1.14
CA GLY A 33 -7.84 7.59 1.25
C GLY A 33 -8.36 8.08 2.59
N PHE A 34 -7.69 7.75 3.69
CA PHE A 34 -8.06 8.23 5.03
C PHE A 34 -7.87 9.73 5.21
N ALA A 35 -6.80 10.33 4.69
CA ALA A 35 -6.63 11.77 4.68
C ALA A 35 -7.76 12.47 3.90
N MET A 36 -8.16 11.90 2.77
CA MET A 36 -9.29 12.42 1.97
C MET A 36 -10.63 12.33 2.72
N ILE A 37 -10.88 11.25 3.48
CA ILE A 37 -12.07 11.09 4.33
C ILE A 37 -12.08 12.18 5.40
N MET A 38 -10.99 12.37 6.12
CA MET A 38 -10.86 13.42 7.13
C MET A 38 -11.05 14.82 6.53
N GLY A 39 -10.39 15.11 5.42
CA GLY A 39 -10.56 16.40 4.73
C GLY A 39 -11.99 16.62 4.23
N SER A 40 -12.69 15.57 3.79
CA SER A 40 -14.11 15.67 3.42
C SER A 40 -15.02 15.91 4.62
N ALA A 41 -14.79 15.23 5.74
CA ALA A 41 -15.52 15.43 6.98
C ALA A 41 -15.39 16.87 7.47
N ARG A 42 -14.17 17.41 7.49
CA ARG A 42 -13.85 18.78 7.86
C ARG A 42 -14.60 19.80 6.99
N ARG A 43 -14.55 19.67 5.67
CA ARG A 43 -15.28 20.57 4.75
C ARG A 43 -16.79 20.57 4.95
N ARG A 44 -17.34 19.50 5.51
CA ARG A 44 -18.77 19.35 5.82
C ARG A 44 -19.12 19.73 7.27
N GLY A 45 -18.15 20.23 8.05
CA GLY A 45 -18.36 20.53 9.48
C GLY A 45 -18.57 19.29 10.36
N LEU A 46 -18.21 18.10 9.88
CA LEU A 46 -18.35 16.84 10.62
C LEU A 46 -17.09 16.55 11.44
N SER A 47 -17.26 15.80 12.52
CA SER A 47 -16.16 15.33 13.36
C SER A 47 -15.24 14.37 12.59
N GLU A 48 -13.95 14.73 12.47
CA GLU A 48 -12.93 13.90 11.81
C GLU A 48 -12.75 12.54 12.50
N PRO A 49 -12.65 12.46 13.87
CA PRO A 49 -12.58 11.17 14.56
C PRO A 49 -13.79 10.28 14.28
N SER A 50 -15.00 10.86 14.28
CA SER A 50 -16.23 10.11 14.01
C SER A 50 -16.26 9.58 12.57
N ALA A 51 -15.79 10.37 11.60
CA ALA A 51 -15.70 9.92 10.20
C ALA A 51 -14.68 8.78 10.03
N MET A 52 -13.54 8.86 10.72
CA MET A 52 -12.53 7.81 10.75
C MET A 52 -13.08 6.53 11.39
N ALA A 53 -13.69 6.63 12.58
CA ALA A 53 -14.25 5.48 13.29
C ALA A 53 -15.30 4.75 12.43
N ARG A 54 -16.21 5.47 11.77
CA ARG A 54 -17.23 4.90 10.88
C ARG A 54 -16.66 4.09 9.72
N ARG A 55 -15.42 4.35 9.32
CA ARG A 55 -14.74 3.62 8.24
C ARG A 55 -13.87 2.49 8.78
N LEU A 56 -13.15 2.73 9.86
CA LEU A 56 -12.23 1.75 10.42
C LEU A 56 -12.95 0.63 11.17
N THR A 57 -14.04 0.94 11.88
CA THR A 57 -14.77 -0.10 12.67
C THR A 57 -15.36 -1.20 11.79
N PRO A 58 -16.13 -0.91 10.71
CA PRO A 58 -16.60 -1.96 9.81
C PRO A 58 -15.44 -2.73 9.15
N LEU A 59 -14.34 -2.04 8.82
CA LEU A 59 -13.18 -2.67 8.22
C LEU A 59 -12.49 -3.64 9.19
N LEU A 60 -12.40 -3.26 10.47
CA LEU A 60 -11.84 -4.10 11.53
C LEU A 60 -12.70 -5.34 11.77
N ILE A 61 -14.04 -5.15 11.86
CA ILE A 61 -14.98 -6.25 12.03
C ILE A 61 -14.91 -7.21 10.84
N LEU A 62 -14.93 -6.66 9.63
CA LEU A 62 -14.85 -7.45 8.40
C LEU A 62 -13.53 -8.20 8.29
N GLY A 63 -12.42 -7.55 8.63
CA GLY A 63 -11.11 -8.19 8.69
C GLY A 63 -11.04 -9.30 9.73
N ALA A 64 -11.62 -9.10 10.91
CA ALA A 64 -11.70 -10.13 11.95
C ALA A 64 -12.53 -11.34 11.49
N LEU A 65 -13.68 -11.12 10.86
CA LEU A 65 -14.50 -12.19 10.29
C LEU A 65 -13.79 -12.91 9.14
N HIS A 66 -13.12 -12.15 8.28
CA HIS A 66 -12.38 -12.71 7.14
C HIS A 66 -11.19 -13.56 7.58
N GLN A 67 -10.55 -13.21 8.71
CA GLN A 67 -9.49 -14.00 9.32
C GLN A 67 -9.94 -15.43 9.72
N LEU A 68 -11.22 -15.63 10.00
CA LEU A 68 -11.78 -16.95 10.30
C LEU A 68 -11.82 -17.85 9.05
N VAL A 69 -11.99 -17.24 7.88
CA VAL A 69 -12.04 -17.95 6.59
C VAL A 69 -10.66 -18.10 5.98
N HIS A 70 -9.82 -17.07 6.12
CA HIS A 70 -8.48 -17.01 5.54
C HIS A 70 -7.46 -16.51 6.56
N PRO A 71 -6.89 -17.41 7.40
CA PRO A 71 -5.91 -17.05 8.41
C PRO A 71 -4.66 -16.40 7.80
N GLY A 72 -4.19 -15.30 8.41
CA GLY A 72 -3.02 -14.56 7.93
C GLY A 72 -3.30 -13.50 6.87
N GLU A 73 -4.59 -13.22 6.60
CA GLU A 73 -4.97 -12.18 5.66
C GLU A 73 -4.64 -10.77 6.18
N ALA A 74 -4.54 -9.80 5.27
CA ALA A 74 -3.97 -8.49 5.58
C ALA A 74 -4.99 -7.45 6.09
N LEU A 75 -6.31 -7.62 5.82
CA LEU A 75 -7.34 -6.59 6.08
C LEU A 75 -7.45 -6.21 7.55
N LEU A 76 -7.40 -7.22 8.44
CA LEU A 76 -7.39 -7.00 9.88
C LEU A 76 -6.21 -6.14 10.32
N PHE A 77 -5.01 -6.45 9.82
CA PHE A 77 -3.80 -5.71 10.14
C PHE A 77 -3.86 -4.27 9.62
N TYR A 78 -4.39 -4.04 8.41
CA TYR A 78 -4.62 -2.69 7.90
C TYR A 78 -5.52 -1.87 8.80
N ALA A 79 -6.65 -2.43 9.21
CA ALA A 79 -7.60 -1.74 10.07
C ALA A 79 -7.00 -1.47 11.47
N ALA A 80 -6.35 -2.46 12.07
CA ALA A 80 -5.72 -2.33 13.38
C ALA A 80 -4.61 -1.27 13.39
N PHE A 81 -3.70 -1.31 12.41
CA PHE A 81 -2.64 -0.30 12.31
C PHE A 81 -3.18 1.08 11.94
N ALA A 82 -4.22 1.18 11.11
CA ALA A 82 -4.85 2.47 10.83
C ALA A 82 -5.50 3.06 12.10
N PHE A 83 -6.13 2.24 12.94
CA PHE A 83 -6.58 2.67 14.26
C PHE A 83 -5.42 3.13 15.15
N ALA A 84 -4.31 2.42 15.14
CA ALA A 84 -3.17 2.75 15.99
C ALA A 84 -2.47 4.05 15.58
N VAL A 85 -2.29 4.30 14.27
CA VAL A 85 -1.44 5.40 13.80
C VAL A 85 -2.20 6.55 13.13
N LEU A 86 -3.32 6.30 12.44
CA LEU A 86 -4.09 7.35 11.74
C LEU A 86 -5.22 7.94 12.61
N PHE A 87 -5.88 7.11 13.41
CA PHE A 87 -6.98 7.57 14.26
C PHE A 87 -6.55 8.64 15.28
N PRO A 88 -5.38 8.52 15.97
CA PRO A 88 -4.89 9.59 16.83
C PRO A 88 -4.66 10.92 16.11
N LEU A 89 -4.28 10.89 14.83
CA LEU A 89 -4.08 12.11 14.04
C LEU A 89 -5.37 12.91 13.84
N ALA A 90 -6.55 12.27 13.93
CA ALA A 90 -7.83 12.95 13.83
C ALA A 90 -8.10 13.92 15.00
N TYR A 91 -7.41 13.76 16.12
CA TYR A 91 -7.49 14.67 17.28
C TYR A 91 -6.48 15.82 17.20
N VAL A 92 -5.49 15.75 16.32
CA VAL A 92 -4.50 16.83 16.13
C VAL A 92 -5.13 17.92 15.26
N LYS A 93 -5.58 19.02 15.88
CA LYS A 93 -6.28 20.12 15.20
C LYS A 93 -5.37 20.94 14.29
N ASP A 94 -4.11 21.12 14.68
CA ASP A 94 -3.12 21.85 13.90
C ASP A 94 -2.65 21.02 12.70
N HIS A 95 -2.95 21.53 11.51
CA HIS A 95 -2.58 20.86 10.25
C HIS A 95 -1.08 20.77 10.03
N GLY A 96 -0.33 21.83 10.43
CA GLY A 96 1.12 21.83 10.32
C GLY A 96 1.72 20.72 11.17
N ARG A 97 1.33 20.65 12.44
CA ARG A 97 1.79 19.61 13.37
C ARG A 97 1.36 18.21 12.93
N ARG A 98 0.10 18.05 12.47
CA ARG A 98 -0.44 16.77 11.99
C ARG A 98 0.40 16.20 10.84
N ARG A 99 0.64 17.01 9.81
CA ARG A 99 1.44 16.58 8.63
C ARG A 99 2.90 16.30 8.99
N THR A 100 3.48 17.09 9.92
CA THR A 100 4.85 16.84 10.40
C THR A 100 4.95 15.52 11.16
N ILE A 101 4.02 15.23 12.08
CA ILE A 101 3.94 13.95 12.79
C ILE A 101 3.77 12.79 11.80
N ALA A 102 2.85 12.92 10.84
CA ALA A 102 2.61 11.89 9.84
C ALA A 102 3.83 11.66 8.94
N THR A 103 4.55 12.73 8.55
CA THR A 103 5.74 12.61 7.69
C THR A 103 6.87 11.91 8.44
N TRP A 104 7.29 12.44 9.59
CA TRP A 104 8.42 11.88 10.32
C TRP A 104 8.11 10.51 10.93
N GLY A 105 6.91 10.35 11.51
CA GLY A 105 6.44 9.05 11.98
C GLY A 105 6.39 8.02 10.84
N GLY A 106 5.92 8.44 9.67
CA GLY A 106 5.88 7.62 8.47
C GLY A 106 7.26 7.20 7.99
N ILE A 107 8.23 8.13 7.92
CA ILE A 107 9.61 7.85 7.52
C ILE A 107 10.25 6.85 8.49
N VAL A 108 10.19 7.15 9.80
CA VAL A 108 10.81 6.31 10.84
C VAL A 108 10.20 4.90 10.86
N LEU A 109 8.86 4.82 10.90
CA LEU A 109 8.18 3.52 10.93
C LEU A 109 8.33 2.72 9.63
N THR A 110 8.44 3.38 8.47
CA THR A 110 8.73 2.69 7.21
C THR A 110 10.17 2.15 7.19
N ALA A 111 11.13 2.93 7.68
CA ALA A 111 12.51 2.49 7.76
C ALA A 111 12.67 1.29 8.72
N ILE A 112 12.11 1.38 9.93
CA ILE A 112 12.12 0.28 10.90
C ILE A 112 11.35 -0.93 10.34
N GLY A 113 10.14 -0.70 9.83
CA GLY A 113 9.31 -1.75 9.26
C GLY A 113 9.94 -2.42 8.04
N GLY A 114 10.68 -1.68 7.21
CA GLY A 114 11.43 -2.22 6.08
C GLY A 114 12.53 -3.20 6.52
N PHE A 115 13.13 -2.98 7.70
CA PHE A 115 14.10 -3.89 8.28
C PHE A 115 13.47 -5.23 8.68
N PHE A 116 12.31 -5.20 9.37
CA PHE A 116 11.59 -6.42 9.79
C PHE A 116 10.75 -7.03 8.67
N GLY A 117 10.23 -6.21 7.76
CA GLY A 117 9.38 -6.63 6.64
C GLY A 117 7.95 -7.01 7.01
N GLY A 118 7.20 -7.50 6.00
CA GLY A 118 5.84 -7.97 6.21
C GLY A 118 4.90 -6.89 6.75
N ILE A 119 4.13 -7.20 7.78
CA ILE A 119 3.13 -6.31 8.37
C ILE A 119 3.72 -5.07 9.06
N PHE A 120 4.99 -5.09 9.44
CA PHE A 120 5.64 -3.98 10.13
C PHE A 120 5.84 -2.73 9.27
N VAL A 121 5.73 -2.86 7.94
CA VAL A 121 5.79 -1.72 7.00
C VAL A 121 4.47 -0.95 6.95
N ILE A 122 3.34 -1.58 7.34
CA ILE A 122 1.99 -1.02 7.23
C ILE A 122 1.88 0.35 7.93
N PRO A 123 2.20 0.49 9.23
CA PRO A 123 1.97 1.75 9.95
C PRO A 123 2.74 2.93 9.33
N GLY A 124 3.98 2.70 8.89
CA GLY A 124 4.79 3.72 8.24
C GLY A 124 4.20 4.18 6.90
N LEU A 125 3.83 3.24 6.03
CA LEU A 125 3.25 3.55 4.73
C LEU A 125 1.86 4.19 4.82
N LEU A 126 1.04 3.81 5.80
CA LEU A 126 -0.23 4.50 6.09
C LEU A 126 0.01 5.97 6.43
N LEU A 127 0.97 6.26 7.31
CA LEU A 127 1.34 7.63 7.68
C LEU A 127 1.93 8.41 6.51
N LEU A 128 2.80 7.81 5.69
CA LEU A 128 3.35 8.46 4.51
C LEU A 128 2.28 8.79 3.48
N GLY A 129 1.34 7.87 3.23
CA GLY A 129 0.21 8.13 2.34
C GLY A 129 -0.69 9.26 2.87
N PHE A 130 -0.96 9.25 4.17
CA PHE A 130 -1.70 10.30 4.84
C PHE A 130 -0.98 11.66 4.73
N ALA A 131 0.31 11.70 5.05
CA ALA A 131 1.14 12.90 4.93
C ALA A 131 1.17 13.44 3.49
N PHE A 132 1.33 12.56 2.50
CA PHE A 132 1.31 12.91 1.08
C PHE A 132 0.04 13.68 0.70
N ALA A 133 -1.11 13.23 1.19
CA ALA A 133 -2.38 13.89 0.94
C ALA A 133 -2.53 15.20 1.74
N GLU A 134 -2.11 15.23 3.01
CA GLU A 134 -2.16 16.46 3.86
C GLU A 134 -1.21 17.56 3.36
N TRP A 135 -0.09 17.23 2.72
CA TRP A 135 0.77 18.17 2.01
C TRP A 135 0.14 18.69 0.71
N GLY A 136 -1.00 18.13 0.29
CA GLY A 136 -1.67 18.50 -0.95
C GLY A 136 -0.92 18.02 -2.20
N LEU A 137 0.04 17.09 -2.06
CA LEU A 137 0.84 16.58 -3.16
C LEU A 137 0.00 15.98 -4.30
N PRO A 138 -1.13 15.30 -4.08
CA PRO A 138 -1.98 14.86 -5.18
C PRO A 138 -2.44 16.02 -6.07
N LYS A 139 -2.85 17.15 -5.46
CA LYS A 139 -3.27 18.36 -6.21
C LYS A 139 -2.08 19.05 -6.87
N LEU A 140 -0.93 19.12 -6.19
CA LEU A 140 0.30 19.70 -6.75
C LEU A 140 0.73 18.92 -7.99
N LEU A 141 0.72 17.61 -7.93
CA LEU A 141 1.02 16.75 -9.07
C LEU A 141 -0.03 16.88 -10.18
N ASP A 142 -1.28 17.25 -9.83
CA ASP A 142 -2.32 17.59 -10.80
C ASP A 142 -2.02 18.88 -11.57
N VAL A 143 -1.35 19.83 -11.00
CA VAL A 143 -0.97 21.10 -11.64
C VAL A 143 0.36 20.96 -12.40
N SER A 144 1.35 20.28 -11.81
CA SER A 144 2.69 20.11 -12.38
C SER A 144 3.16 18.67 -12.31
N PRO A 145 3.26 17.96 -13.44
CA PRO A 145 3.75 16.58 -13.48
C PRO A 145 5.28 16.48 -13.26
N SER A 146 5.97 17.59 -13.42
CA SER A 146 7.45 17.65 -13.37
C SER A 146 8.05 16.97 -12.12
N PRO A 147 7.53 17.14 -10.88
CA PRO A 147 8.12 16.46 -9.73
C PRO A 147 8.02 14.93 -9.80
N ALA A 148 6.88 14.38 -10.22
CA ALA A 148 6.71 12.94 -10.36
C ALA A 148 7.60 12.37 -11.46
N THR A 149 7.65 13.02 -12.62
CA THR A 149 8.51 12.60 -13.74
C THR A 149 9.99 12.68 -13.36
N LYS A 150 10.41 13.75 -12.67
CA LYS A 150 11.79 13.88 -12.19
C LYS A 150 12.14 12.84 -11.15
N SER A 151 11.22 12.48 -10.26
CA SER A 151 11.47 11.43 -9.26
C SER A 151 11.73 10.07 -9.91
N LEU A 152 11.16 9.78 -11.09
CA LEU A 152 11.44 8.54 -11.82
C LEU A 152 12.91 8.39 -12.23
N LEU A 153 13.61 9.49 -12.51
CA LEU A 153 15.05 9.47 -12.84
C LEU A 153 15.89 8.88 -11.69
N LEU A 154 15.43 9.05 -10.44
CA LEU A 154 16.06 8.46 -9.26
C LEU A 154 15.45 7.10 -8.90
N LEU A 155 14.13 6.97 -8.96
CA LEU A 155 13.42 5.78 -8.49
C LEU A 155 13.63 4.56 -9.39
N ILE A 156 13.74 4.75 -10.71
CA ILE A 156 14.00 3.63 -11.64
C ILE A 156 15.37 2.99 -11.37
N PRO A 157 16.51 3.72 -11.38
CA PRO A 157 17.80 3.11 -11.10
C PRO A 157 17.89 2.55 -9.67
N LEU A 158 17.23 3.18 -8.68
CA LEU A 158 17.16 2.68 -7.32
C LEU A 158 16.41 1.34 -7.26
N ALA A 159 15.25 1.23 -7.92
CA ALA A 159 14.47 0.00 -7.97
C ALA A 159 15.24 -1.14 -8.67
N ILE A 160 15.96 -0.82 -9.74
CA ILE A 160 16.82 -1.79 -10.45
C ILE A 160 17.96 -2.24 -9.52
N ALA A 161 18.67 -1.30 -8.90
CA ALA A 161 19.81 -1.62 -8.01
C ALA A 161 19.38 -2.49 -6.81
N LEU A 162 18.25 -2.15 -6.16
CA LEU A 162 17.73 -2.92 -5.03
C LEU A 162 17.19 -4.29 -5.48
N THR A 163 16.61 -4.40 -6.67
CA THR A 163 16.21 -5.70 -7.23
C THR A 163 17.44 -6.56 -7.53
N PHE A 164 18.49 -5.98 -8.06
CA PHE A 164 19.74 -6.70 -8.26
C PHE A 164 20.37 -7.16 -6.94
N ALA A 165 20.35 -6.31 -5.91
CA ALA A 165 20.78 -6.68 -4.57
C ALA A 165 19.92 -7.83 -4.00
N GLN A 166 18.60 -7.79 -4.19
CA GLN A 166 17.69 -8.88 -3.81
C GLN A 166 18.09 -10.20 -4.48
N LEU A 167 18.35 -10.20 -5.80
CA LEU A 167 18.77 -11.37 -6.54
C LEU A 167 20.10 -11.95 -6.02
N LYS A 168 21.06 -11.06 -5.71
CA LYS A 168 22.38 -11.46 -5.18
C LYS A 168 22.32 -12.02 -3.75
N THR A 169 21.33 -11.63 -2.98
CA THR A 169 21.17 -12.09 -1.59
C THR A 169 20.20 -13.27 -1.45
N MET A 170 19.64 -13.80 -2.55
CA MET A 170 18.82 -15.01 -2.53
C MET A 170 19.55 -16.16 -1.86
N GLY A 171 18.89 -16.80 -0.88
CA GLY A 171 19.47 -17.88 -0.09
C GLY A 171 20.35 -17.42 1.09
N THR A 172 20.54 -16.12 1.30
CA THR A 172 21.27 -15.57 2.46
C THR A 172 20.31 -14.97 3.49
N GLN A 173 20.81 -14.72 4.70
CA GLN A 173 20.06 -14.03 5.76
C GLN A 173 19.64 -12.58 5.38
N PHE A 174 20.33 -11.95 4.42
CA PHE A 174 20.04 -10.58 3.98
C PHE A 174 18.92 -10.49 2.94
N TYR A 175 18.43 -11.62 2.43
CA TYR A 175 17.39 -11.65 1.40
C TYR A 175 16.12 -10.87 1.79
N PHE A 176 15.60 -11.10 3.01
CA PHE A 176 14.37 -10.43 3.44
C PHE A 176 14.54 -8.92 3.50
N PHE A 177 15.67 -8.44 3.98
CA PHE A 177 16.01 -7.02 4.01
C PHE A 177 16.01 -6.42 2.61
N THR A 178 16.80 -6.97 1.68
CA THR A 178 16.89 -6.46 0.31
C THR A 178 15.56 -6.55 -0.44
N ALA A 179 14.81 -7.63 -0.28
CA ALA A 179 13.50 -7.81 -0.88
C ALA A 179 12.47 -6.77 -0.41
N ASN A 180 12.48 -6.41 0.88
CA ASN A 180 11.58 -5.40 1.43
C ASN A 180 11.88 -4.01 0.85
N TYR A 181 13.15 -3.58 0.84
CA TYR A 181 13.52 -2.27 0.29
C TYR A 181 13.37 -2.22 -1.24
N ALA A 182 13.62 -3.33 -1.93
CA ALA A 182 13.28 -3.44 -3.35
C ALA A 182 11.77 -3.25 -3.57
N GLY A 183 10.91 -3.89 -2.75
CA GLY A 183 9.46 -3.71 -2.78
C GLY A 183 9.03 -2.27 -2.55
N LEU A 184 9.59 -1.59 -1.55
CA LEU A 184 9.32 -0.18 -1.26
C LEU A 184 9.73 0.76 -2.41
N SER A 185 10.91 0.54 -3.00
CA SER A 185 11.38 1.34 -4.14
C SER A 185 10.50 1.17 -5.37
N PHE A 186 10.06 -0.06 -5.65
CA PHE A 186 9.07 -0.34 -6.70
C PHE A 186 7.73 0.34 -6.44
N ALA A 187 7.25 0.31 -5.19
CA ALA A 187 6.01 0.99 -4.83
C ALA A 187 6.09 2.50 -5.11
N ALA A 188 7.17 3.15 -4.69
CA ALA A 188 7.41 4.56 -4.96
C ALA A 188 7.49 4.85 -6.47
N MET A 189 8.22 4.00 -7.21
CA MET A 189 8.31 4.07 -8.67
C MET A 189 6.94 3.93 -9.34
N TRP A 190 6.12 2.94 -8.94
CA TRP A 190 4.77 2.74 -9.49
C TRP A 190 3.85 3.92 -9.22
N VAL A 191 3.91 4.51 -8.02
CA VAL A 191 3.15 5.72 -7.69
C VAL A 191 3.56 6.87 -8.61
N ALA A 192 4.87 7.15 -8.74
CA ALA A 192 5.38 8.21 -9.60
C ALA A 192 5.04 7.97 -11.08
N LEU A 193 5.17 6.72 -11.56
CA LEU A 193 4.83 6.33 -12.92
C LEU A 193 3.33 6.53 -13.20
N THR A 194 2.47 6.08 -12.28
CA THR A 194 1.03 6.25 -12.43
C THR A 194 0.65 7.74 -12.53
N TYR A 195 1.19 8.60 -11.66
CA TYR A 195 0.97 10.03 -11.75
C TYR A 195 1.47 10.61 -13.10
N THR A 196 2.62 10.17 -13.59
CA THR A 196 3.15 10.60 -14.88
C THR A 196 2.24 10.16 -16.04
N LEU A 197 1.80 8.89 -16.04
CA LEU A 197 0.93 8.33 -17.10
C LEU A 197 -0.46 8.97 -17.10
N LEU A 198 -1.02 9.30 -15.96
CA LEU A 198 -2.32 9.99 -15.85
C LEU A 198 -2.28 11.42 -16.42
N ARG A 199 -1.11 11.96 -16.78
CA ARG A 199 -0.92 13.24 -17.46
C ARG A 199 -0.77 13.11 -18.98
N THR A 200 -0.73 11.90 -19.48
CA THR A 200 -0.70 11.60 -20.91
C THR A 200 -2.11 11.29 -21.42
N PRO A 201 -2.33 11.19 -22.74
CA PRO A 201 -3.59 10.74 -23.33
C PRO A 201 -4.07 9.38 -22.79
N LEU A 202 -3.17 8.57 -22.22
CA LEU A 202 -3.48 7.30 -21.58
C LEU A 202 -4.41 7.44 -20.35
N ARG A 203 -4.60 8.65 -19.81
CA ARG A 203 -5.51 8.91 -18.70
C ARG A 203 -6.90 8.33 -18.92
N ASN A 204 -7.46 8.53 -20.11
CA ASN A 204 -8.82 8.06 -20.40
C ASN A 204 -8.90 6.54 -20.42
N VAL A 205 -7.92 5.88 -21.02
CA VAL A 205 -7.82 4.42 -21.06
C VAL A 205 -7.61 3.84 -19.68
N LEU A 206 -6.64 4.37 -18.93
CA LEU A 206 -6.35 3.94 -17.55
C LEU A 206 -7.55 4.19 -16.64
N GLY A 207 -8.20 5.36 -16.77
CA GLY A 207 -9.38 5.69 -15.98
C GLY A 207 -10.54 4.73 -16.27
N ALA A 208 -10.84 4.46 -17.55
CA ALA A 208 -11.89 3.53 -17.94
C ALA A 208 -11.61 2.09 -17.44
N ALA A 209 -10.36 1.63 -17.55
CA ALA A 209 -9.99 0.27 -17.16
C ALA A 209 -9.94 0.09 -15.64
N PHE A 210 -9.31 1.02 -14.90
CA PHE A 210 -8.97 0.82 -13.49
C PHE A 210 -9.91 1.50 -12.49
N ALA A 211 -10.65 2.55 -12.86
CA ALA A 211 -11.54 3.22 -11.93
C ALA A 211 -12.70 2.33 -11.43
N PRO A 212 -13.33 1.46 -12.24
CA PRO A 212 -14.32 0.50 -11.75
C PRO A 212 -13.72 -0.49 -10.75
N LEU A 213 -12.52 -1.03 -11.06
CA LEU A 213 -11.81 -1.96 -10.17
C LEU A 213 -11.46 -1.32 -8.82
N GLY A 214 -11.01 -0.07 -8.85
CA GLY A 214 -10.68 0.67 -7.62
C GLY A 214 -11.91 0.95 -6.75
N ARG A 215 -13.07 1.23 -7.34
CA ARG A 215 -14.32 1.42 -6.59
C ARG A 215 -14.80 0.15 -5.90
N MET A 216 -14.52 -1.00 -6.47
CA MET A 216 -14.91 -2.33 -5.97
C MET A 216 -13.74 -3.07 -5.30
N ALA A 217 -12.64 -2.39 -4.97
CA ALA A 217 -11.41 -3.03 -4.49
C ALA A 217 -11.63 -3.96 -3.29
N LEU A 218 -12.40 -3.53 -2.28
CA LEU A 218 -12.71 -4.35 -1.11
C LEU A 218 -13.59 -5.56 -1.47
N THR A 219 -14.61 -5.35 -2.29
CA THR A 219 -15.49 -6.43 -2.77
C THR A 219 -14.71 -7.45 -3.57
N ASN A 220 -13.87 -6.99 -4.49
CA ASN A 220 -13.02 -7.85 -5.31
C ASN A 220 -12.02 -8.64 -4.45
N TYR A 221 -11.44 -8.01 -3.42
CA TYR A 221 -10.53 -8.68 -2.49
C TYR A 221 -11.21 -9.84 -1.75
N ILE A 222 -12.40 -9.57 -1.18
CA ILE A 222 -13.17 -10.59 -0.45
C ILE A 222 -13.66 -11.68 -1.41
N ALA A 223 -14.21 -11.30 -2.57
CA ALA A 223 -14.68 -12.25 -3.57
C ALA A 223 -13.57 -13.18 -4.07
N ALA A 224 -12.35 -12.66 -4.28
CA ALA A 224 -11.20 -13.45 -4.68
C ALA A 224 -10.88 -14.56 -3.67
N THR A 225 -10.96 -14.28 -2.36
CA THR A 225 -10.77 -15.30 -1.33
C THR A 225 -11.78 -16.43 -1.44
N PHE A 226 -13.08 -16.10 -1.56
CA PHE A 226 -14.13 -17.12 -1.70
C PHE A 226 -13.99 -17.92 -3.00
N ILE A 227 -13.62 -17.28 -4.11
CA ILE A 227 -13.37 -17.96 -5.39
C ILE A 227 -12.20 -18.93 -5.23
N ILE A 228 -11.08 -18.50 -4.63
CA ILE A 228 -9.90 -19.35 -4.44
C ILE A 228 -10.25 -20.55 -3.55
N HIS A 229 -10.90 -20.34 -2.40
CA HIS A 229 -11.30 -21.43 -1.52
C HIS A 229 -12.31 -22.36 -2.18
N GLY A 230 -13.33 -21.85 -2.86
CA GLY A 230 -14.31 -22.64 -3.57
C GLY A 230 -13.68 -23.48 -4.68
N THR A 231 -12.75 -22.91 -5.44
CA THR A 231 -12.02 -23.64 -6.49
C THR A 231 -11.14 -24.73 -5.90
N ARG A 232 -10.41 -24.45 -4.81
CA ARG A 232 -9.59 -25.47 -4.12
C ARG A 232 -10.44 -26.63 -3.63
N MET A 233 -11.58 -26.34 -2.99
CA MET A 233 -12.53 -27.39 -2.55
C MET A 233 -13.08 -28.19 -3.73
N ALA A 234 -13.48 -27.55 -4.81
CA ALA A 234 -14.03 -28.20 -5.99
C ALA A 234 -13.02 -29.11 -6.70
N LEU A 235 -11.72 -28.73 -6.68
CA LEU A 235 -10.65 -29.49 -7.31
C LEU A 235 -9.96 -30.47 -6.36
N GLY A 236 -10.38 -30.56 -5.09
CA GLY A 236 -9.74 -31.43 -4.09
C GLY A 236 -8.28 -31.06 -3.78
N ILE A 237 -7.90 -29.78 -3.99
CA ILE A 237 -6.54 -29.30 -3.73
C ILE A 237 -6.43 -28.86 -2.27
N PRO A 238 -5.49 -29.41 -1.49
CA PRO A 238 -5.30 -29.09 -0.07
C PRO A 238 -4.88 -27.62 0.17
#